data_863a1917afb95f9ea0f6abb5045603e1
#
_entry.id   863a1917afb95f9ea0f6abb5045603e1
#
_cell.length_a   1.000
_cell.length_b   1.000
_cell.length_c   1.000
_cell.angle_alpha   90.00
_cell.angle_beta   90.00
_cell.angle_gamma   90.00
#
_symmetry.space_group_name_H-M   'P 1'
#
loop_
_entity.id
_entity.type
_entity.pdbx_description
1 polymer ?
#
loop_
_entity_poly.entity_id
_entity_poly.type
_entity_poly.pdbx_seq_one_letter_code
_entity_poly.pdbx_strand_id
1 'polypeptide(L)'
;MVFGLLFAIGANIVLPSIYGNTTTDILKNSMTNTHTQYLTFDENIVDLKVSERNGNFVWTSINGQANPDLDLKSGTRYIFQVESMENNNVAHQLIIQTEGGKQLTKSDVISNDNTDDFSFTFSEKGNYQYHCQYHPNTMHGNIIVS
;
A
#
# COMPACT_ATOMS: atom_id res chain seq x y z
N MET A 1 -14.69 30.95 68.25
CA MET A 1 -15.66 30.21 67.42
C MET A 1 -15.92 31.02 66.16
N VAL A 2 -15.33 30.59 65.06
CA VAL A 2 -15.63 31.17 63.75
C VAL A 2 -15.84 29.99 62.80
N PHE A 3 -17.06 29.83 62.35
CA PHE A 3 -17.45 28.83 61.36
C PHE A 3 -17.03 29.27 59.96
N GLY A 4 -16.10 28.58 59.34
CA GLY A 4 -15.77 28.74 57.94
C GLY A 4 -16.71 27.95 57.06
N LEU A 5 -17.43 28.62 56.17
CA LEU A 5 -18.35 28.05 55.19
C LEU A 5 -17.53 27.63 53.95
N LEU A 6 -17.44 26.33 53.69
CA LEU A 6 -16.86 25.80 52.46
C LEU A 6 -17.91 25.88 51.35
N PHE A 7 -17.70 26.72 50.34
CA PHE A 7 -18.47 26.66 49.10
C PHE A 7 -17.88 25.61 48.19
N ALA A 8 -18.62 24.50 48.00
CA ALA A 8 -18.33 23.54 46.95
C ALA A 8 -18.83 24.09 45.62
N ILE A 9 -17.92 24.45 44.72
CA ILE A 9 -18.26 24.79 43.35
C ILE A 9 -18.42 23.47 42.60
N GLY A 10 -19.67 23.07 42.39
CA GLY A 10 -20.01 21.93 41.53
C GLY A 10 -19.70 22.25 40.08
N ALA A 11 -18.63 21.71 39.55
CA ALA A 11 -18.39 21.70 38.11
C ALA A 11 -19.34 20.68 37.47
N ASN A 12 -20.40 21.16 36.83
CA ASN A 12 -21.22 20.36 35.95
C ASN A 12 -20.42 20.03 34.72
N ILE A 13 -19.77 18.87 34.70
CA ILE A 13 -19.20 18.29 33.50
C ILE A 13 -20.34 17.73 32.66
N VAL A 14 -20.81 18.49 31.70
CA VAL A 14 -21.68 17.99 30.65
C VAL A 14 -20.87 17.13 29.71
N LEU A 15 -20.92 15.83 29.86
CA LEU A 15 -20.35 14.91 28.88
C LEU A 15 -21.20 15.00 27.61
N PRO A 16 -20.60 15.28 26.45
CA PRO A 16 -21.34 15.26 25.18
C PRO A 16 -21.83 13.83 24.91
N SER A 17 -23.11 13.72 24.60
CA SER A 17 -23.74 12.47 24.20
C SER A 17 -23.13 11.93 22.93
N ILE A 18 -22.40 10.82 23.00
CA ILE A 18 -21.76 10.13 21.85
C ILE A 18 -22.74 9.17 21.15
N TYR A 19 -24.00 9.59 20.99
CA TYR A 19 -24.96 8.84 20.19
C TYR A 19 -25.15 9.57 18.84
N GLY A 20 -24.55 9.02 17.79
CA GLY A 20 -24.86 9.38 16.41
C GLY A 20 -23.73 9.84 15.49
N ASN A 21 -22.47 9.92 15.95
CA ASN A 21 -21.40 10.31 15.05
C ASN A 21 -20.70 9.09 14.45
N THR A 22 -20.72 8.98 13.15
CA THR A 22 -19.90 8.00 12.42
C THR A 22 -18.43 8.35 12.60
N THR A 23 -17.53 7.39 12.40
CA THR A 23 -16.06 7.58 12.50
C THR A 23 -15.54 8.76 11.66
N THR A 24 -16.24 9.11 10.60
CA THR A 24 -15.98 10.25 9.73
C THR A 24 -16.23 11.60 10.39
N ASP A 25 -17.23 11.70 11.27
CA ASP A 25 -17.58 12.95 11.96
C ASP A 25 -16.64 13.24 13.13
N ILE A 26 -16.09 12.19 13.77
CA ILE A 26 -15.08 12.34 14.84
C ILE A 26 -13.79 12.94 14.28
N LEU A 27 -13.37 12.52 13.09
CA LEU A 27 -12.18 13.06 12.43
C LEU A 27 -12.37 14.53 12.00
N LYS A 28 -13.58 14.93 11.59
CA LYS A 28 -13.89 16.32 11.23
C LYS A 28 -13.87 17.28 12.43
N ASN A 29 -14.32 16.83 13.60
CA ASN A 29 -14.40 17.68 14.80
C ASN A 29 -13.04 17.90 15.50
N SER A 30 -12.04 17.06 15.22
CA SER A 30 -10.69 17.20 15.80
C SER A 30 -9.78 18.13 14.99
N MET A 31 -10.22 18.67 13.84
CA MET A 31 -9.38 19.41 12.88
C MET A 31 -9.76 20.88 12.69
N THR A 32 -10.27 21.54 13.71
CA THR A 32 -10.40 23.01 13.69
C THR A 32 -9.11 23.66 14.15
N ASN A 33 -8.02 23.48 13.43
CA ASN A 33 -7.04 24.52 13.15
C ASN A 33 -5.87 23.99 12.30
N THR A 34 -5.69 24.63 11.13
CA THR A 34 -4.44 24.73 10.35
C THR A 34 -3.87 23.43 9.78
N HIS A 35 -4.01 23.27 8.51
CA HIS A 35 -3.53 22.20 7.64
C HIS A 35 -4.39 20.92 7.68
N THR A 36 -5.43 20.94 6.89
CA THR A 36 -6.07 19.71 6.44
C THR A 36 -5.06 18.94 5.58
N GLN A 37 -4.22 18.14 6.23
CA GLN A 37 -3.52 17.08 5.51
C GLN A 37 -4.60 16.06 5.16
N TYR A 38 -5.07 16.12 3.92
CA TYR A 38 -5.78 14.99 3.34
C TYR A 38 -4.78 13.85 3.33
N LEU A 39 -4.98 12.85 4.18
CA LEU A 39 -4.38 11.54 3.99
C LEU A 39 -5.07 10.98 2.74
N THR A 40 -4.59 11.39 1.58
CA THR A 40 -4.87 10.67 0.35
C THR A 40 -4.16 9.34 0.50
N PHE A 41 -4.91 8.27 0.79
CA PHE A 41 -4.42 6.93 0.50
C PHE A 41 -4.10 6.94 -0.99
N ASP A 42 -2.85 6.73 -1.33
CA ASP A 42 -2.43 6.74 -2.72
C ASP A 42 -3.03 5.49 -3.36
N GLU A 43 -4.16 5.64 -4.08
CA GLU A 43 -4.87 4.55 -4.75
C GLU A 43 -4.01 3.89 -5.85
N ASN A 44 -2.82 4.41 -6.08
CA ASN A 44 -1.93 4.01 -7.16
C ASN A 44 -0.72 3.18 -6.65
N ILE A 45 -0.87 2.49 -5.53
CA ILE A 45 0.15 1.56 -5.02
C ILE A 45 -0.14 0.15 -5.54
N VAL A 46 0.88 -0.47 -6.10
CA VAL A 46 0.91 -1.90 -6.46
C VAL A 46 1.87 -2.59 -5.50
N ASP A 47 1.33 -3.35 -4.57
CA ASP A 47 2.08 -4.07 -3.55
C ASP A 47 2.26 -5.54 -3.96
N LEU A 48 3.52 -5.99 -4.05
CA LEU A 48 3.90 -7.35 -4.44
C LEU A 48 4.96 -7.90 -3.47
N LYS A 49 4.57 -8.88 -2.68
CA LYS A 49 5.46 -9.58 -1.75
C LYS A 49 5.90 -10.93 -2.31
N VAL A 50 7.16 -11.28 -2.13
CA VAL A 50 7.64 -12.64 -2.41
C VAL A 50 7.04 -13.62 -1.40
N SER A 51 6.51 -14.72 -1.90
CA SER A 51 5.99 -15.82 -1.10
C SER A 51 6.39 -17.16 -1.71
N GLU A 52 6.40 -18.21 -0.90
CA GLU A 52 6.60 -19.57 -1.39
C GLU A 52 5.27 -20.33 -1.39
N ARG A 53 4.97 -20.98 -2.51
CA ARG A 53 3.79 -21.83 -2.66
C ARG A 53 4.17 -23.13 -3.36
N ASN A 54 3.94 -24.25 -2.71
CA ASN A 54 4.25 -25.58 -3.24
C ASN A 54 5.71 -25.73 -3.71
N GLY A 55 6.65 -25.13 -2.95
CA GLY A 55 8.08 -25.18 -3.27
C GLY A 55 8.51 -24.23 -4.40
N ASN A 56 7.66 -23.30 -4.83
CA ASN A 56 7.99 -22.30 -5.84
C ASN A 56 7.80 -20.89 -5.29
N PHE A 57 8.70 -19.98 -5.65
CA PHE A 57 8.48 -18.56 -5.39
C PHE A 57 7.42 -17.99 -6.30
N VAL A 58 6.58 -17.11 -5.75
CA VAL A 58 5.53 -16.36 -6.46
C VAL A 58 5.48 -14.93 -5.94
N TRP A 59 5.02 -14.00 -6.77
CA TRP A 59 4.58 -12.69 -6.29
C TRP A 59 3.20 -12.84 -5.66
N THR A 60 2.98 -12.20 -4.51
CA THR A 60 1.70 -12.24 -3.82
C THR A 60 1.22 -10.83 -3.55
N SER A 61 -0.03 -10.53 -3.92
CA SER A 61 -0.67 -9.26 -3.60
C SER A 61 -1.02 -9.16 -2.11
N ILE A 62 -1.35 -7.97 -1.65
CA ILE A 62 -1.84 -7.72 -0.28
C ILE A 62 -3.06 -8.60 0.08
N ASN A 63 -3.88 -8.99 -0.90
CA ASN A 63 -5.04 -9.88 -0.71
C ASN A 63 -4.66 -11.37 -0.73
N GLY A 64 -3.37 -11.71 -0.83
CA GLY A 64 -2.88 -13.07 -0.84
C GLY A 64 -3.02 -13.81 -2.19
N GLN A 65 -3.37 -13.13 -3.28
CA GLN A 65 -3.41 -13.72 -4.61
C GLN A 65 -2.00 -13.92 -5.14
N ALA A 66 -1.68 -15.13 -5.60
CA ALA A 66 -0.40 -15.44 -6.22
C ALA A 66 -0.38 -14.98 -7.68
N ASN A 67 0.69 -14.30 -8.08
CA ASN A 67 0.91 -13.79 -9.43
C ASN A 67 -0.32 -13.04 -9.99
N PRO A 68 -0.81 -11.98 -9.30
CA PRO A 68 -2.05 -11.32 -9.67
C PRO A 68 -1.96 -10.67 -11.06
N ASP A 69 -3.05 -10.70 -11.83
CA ASP A 69 -3.21 -9.78 -12.93
C ASP A 69 -3.48 -8.38 -12.38
N LEU A 70 -2.85 -7.36 -12.97
CA LEU A 70 -2.93 -5.97 -12.53
C LEU A 70 -3.72 -5.15 -13.56
N ASP A 71 -4.84 -4.57 -13.12
CA ASP A 71 -5.66 -3.65 -13.93
C ASP A 71 -5.27 -2.20 -13.61
N LEU A 72 -4.59 -1.54 -14.54
CA LEU A 72 -4.04 -0.21 -14.36
C LEU A 72 -4.61 0.77 -15.41
N LYS A 73 -4.39 2.08 -15.20
CA LYS A 73 -4.84 3.15 -16.10
C LYS A 73 -3.64 3.82 -16.77
N SER A 74 -3.76 4.08 -18.08
CA SER A 74 -2.75 4.86 -18.82
C SER A 74 -2.65 6.28 -18.30
N GLY A 75 -1.46 6.85 -18.33
CA GLY A 75 -1.19 8.22 -17.85
C GLY A 75 -1.15 8.36 -16.33
N THR A 76 -1.46 7.30 -15.57
CA THR A 76 -1.41 7.30 -14.10
C THR A 76 -0.03 6.86 -13.62
N ARG A 77 0.54 7.60 -12.68
CA ARG A 77 1.79 7.19 -12.00
C ARG A 77 1.46 6.20 -10.91
N TYR A 78 2.03 5.00 -11.00
CA TYR A 78 1.95 3.97 -9.98
C TYR A 78 3.26 3.88 -9.20
N ILE A 79 3.14 3.54 -7.91
CA ILE A 79 4.26 3.16 -7.05
C ILE A 79 4.20 1.65 -6.91
N PHE A 80 5.23 0.96 -7.36
CA PHE A 80 5.40 -0.47 -7.17
C PHE A 80 6.25 -0.68 -5.93
N GLN A 81 5.66 -1.32 -4.92
CA GLN A 81 6.33 -1.73 -3.70
C GLN A 81 6.59 -3.22 -3.79
N VAL A 82 7.85 -3.61 -3.68
CA VAL A 82 8.24 -5.02 -3.70
C VAL A 82 8.95 -5.39 -2.41
N GLU A 83 8.57 -6.51 -1.82
CA GLU A 83 9.09 -6.99 -0.54
C GLU A 83 9.59 -8.43 -0.67
N SER A 84 10.79 -8.72 -0.18
CA SER A 84 11.32 -10.08 -0.09
C SER A 84 10.79 -10.81 1.15
N MET A 85 10.99 -12.13 1.19
CA MET A 85 10.67 -12.93 2.37
C MET A 85 11.71 -12.71 3.47
N GLU A 86 11.24 -12.73 4.73
CA GLU A 86 12.10 -12.77 5.90
C GLU A 86 12.98 -14.02 5.91
N ASN A 87 14.22 -13.87 6.38
CA ASN A 87 15.20 -14.96 6.53
C ASN A 87 15.44 -15.78 5.24
N ASN A 88 15.23 -15.17 4.08
CA ASN A 88 15.46 -15.79 2.78
C ASN A 88 16.46 -14.97 1.96
N ASN A 89 17.66 -15.54 1.75
CA ASN A 89 18.74 -14.88 0.98
C ASN A 89 18.62 -15.03 -0.53
N VAL A 90 17.52 -15.58 -1.03
CA VAL A 90 17.29 -15.71 -2.46
C VAL A 90 16.99 -14.36 -3.07
N ALA A 91 17.69 -14.04 -4.15
CA ALA A 91 17.54 -12.76 -4.84
C ALA A 91 16.26 -12.74 -5.70
N HIS A 92 15.54 -11.62 -5.64
CA HIS A 92 14.38 -11.33 -6.48
C HIS A 92 14.50 -9.93 -7.07
N GLN A 93 13.96 -9.72 -8.25
CA GLN A 93 13.90 -8.42 -8.91
C GLN A 93 12.67 -8.37 -9.81
N LEU A 94 11.81 -7.40 -9.61
CA LEU A 94 10.63 -7.21 -10.46
C LEU A 94 11.04 -6.53 -11.78
N ILE A 95 10.71 -7.17 -12.89
CA ILE A 95 10.85 -6.61 -14.24
C ILE A 95 9.46 -6.32 -14.78
N ILE A 96 9.26 -5.13 -15.35
CA ILE A 96 8.07 -4.79 -16.13
C ILE A 96 8.47 -4.67 -17.59
N GLN A 97 7.73 -5.32 -18.48
CA GLN A 97 8.03 -5.39 -19.90
C GLN A 97 6.78 -5.30 -20.78
N THR A 98 6.97 -4.98 -22.06
CA THR A 98 5.93 -5.14 -23.05
C THR A 98 5.64 -6.62 -23.29
N GLU A 99 4.46 -6.95 -23.88
CA GLU A 99 4.13 -8.30 -24.30
C GLU A 99 5.18 -8.93 -25.25
N GLY A 100 5.87 -8.10 -26.02
CA GLY A 100 6.99 -8.52 -26.88
C GLY A 100 8.34 -8.69 -26.16
N GLY A 101 8.38 -8.60 -24.82
CA GLY A 101 9.58 -8.85 -24.01
C GLY A 101 10.54 -7.67 -23.87
N LYS A 102 10.21 -6.47 -24.38
CA LYS A 102 11.04 -5.28 -24.18
C LYS A 102 10.88 -4.79 -22.75
N GLN A 103 11.95 -4.80 -21.96
CA GLN A 103 11.96 -4.24 -20.61
C GLN A 103 11.67 -2.73 -20.63
N LEU A 104 10.77 -2.29 -19.76
CA LEU A 104 10.39 -0.90 -19.56
C LEU A 104 11.01 -0.31 -18.29
N THR A 105 10.91 -1.04 -17.18
CA THR A 105 11.47 -0.65 -15.89
C THR A 105 11.74 -1.88 -15.04
N LYS A 106 12.37 -1.70 -13.89
CA LYS A 106 12.65 -2.76 -12.92
C LYS A 106 12.85 -2.19 -11.52
N SER A 107 12.68 -3.03 -10.52
CA SER A 107 13.11 -2.77 -9.14
C SER A 107 14.63 -2.90 -8.96
N ASP A 108 15.13 -2.49 -7.81
CA ASP A 108 16.39 -3.00 -7.29
C ASP A 108 16.28 -4.49 -6.94
N VAL A 109 17.42 -5.14 -6.72
CA VAL A 109 17.45 -6.53 -6.27
C VAL A 109 17.12 -6.58 -4.78
N ILE A 110 16.13 -7.37 -4.41
CA ILE A 110 15.70 -7.58 -3.04
C ILE A 110 15.98 -9.01 -2.56
N SER A 111 16.31 -9.18 -1.29
CA SER A 111 16.50 -10.45 -0.58
C SER A 111 16.51 -10.19 0.92
N ASN A 112 16.26 -11.21 1.73
CA ASN A 112 16.43 -11.16 3.18
C ASN A 112 15.73 -9.97 3.85
N ASP A 113 14.40 -9.89 3.72
CA ASP A 113 13.56 -8.85 4.34
C ASP A 113 13.78 -7.42 3.80
N ASN A 114 14.41 -7.29 2.63
CA ASN A 114 14.55 -6.00 1.96
C ASN A 114 13.31 -5.67 1.12
N THR A 115 13.08 -4.38 0.98
CA THR A 115 12.03 -3.79 0.15
C THR A 115 12.65 -2.86 -0.88
N ASP A 116 11.95 -2.64 -1.98
CA ASP A 116 12.24 -1.55 -2.93
C ASP A 116 10.94 -0.92 -3.42
N ASP A 117 10.97 0.40 -3.57
CA ASP A 117 9.86 1.19 -4.08
C ASP A 117 10.30 1.95 -5.32
N PHE A 118 9.63 1.71 -6.43
CA PHE A 118 9.89 2.48 -7.65
C PHE A 118 8.57 2.94 -8.30
N SER A 119 8.63 4.02 -9.06
CA SER A 119 7.44 4.53 -9.75
C SER A 119 7.54 4.36 -11.25
N PHE A 120 6.39 4.05 -11.87
CA PHE A 120 6.27 3.94 -13.31
C PHE A 120 4.92 4.47 -13.82
N THR A 121 4.92 5.03 -15.02
CA THR A 121 3.71 5.50 -15.70
C THR A 121 3.62 4.83 -17.05
N PHE A 122 2.53 4.09 -17.29
CA PHE A 122 2.24 3.53 -18.61
C PHE A 122 1.64 4.63 -19.48
N SER A 123 2.34 5.05 -20.52
CA SER A 123 1.86 6.10 -21.44
C SER A 123 0.81 5.60 -22.43
N GLU A 124 0.82 4.31 -22.73
CA GLU A 124 -0.04 3.69 -23.75
C GLU A 124 -0.91 2.60 -23.13
N LYS A 125 -2.15 2.49 -23.61
CA LYS A 125 -3.05 1.38 -23.30
C LYS A 125 -2.53 0.11 -23.96
N GLY A 126 -2.79 -1.04 -23.32
CA GLY A 126 -2.38 -2.32 -23.87
C GLY A 126 -2.05 -3.37 -22.82
N ASN A 127 -1.51 -4.49 -23.28
CA ASN A 127 -1.08 -5.58 -22.44
C ASN A 127 0.43 -5.49 -22.20
N TYR A 128 0.79 -5.67 -20.96
CA TYR A 128 2.17 -5.72 -20.48
C TYR A 128 2.32 -6.94 -19.58
N GLN A 129 3.53 -7.24 -19.21
CA GLN A 129 3.85 -8.35 -18.32
C GLN A 129 4.82 -7.92 -17.25
N TYR A 130 4.77 -8.59 -16.11
CA TYR A 130 5.80 -8.51 -15.11
C TYR A 130 6.33 -9.91 -14.76
N HIS A 131 7.57 -10.00 -14.35
CA HIS A 131 8.17 -11.25 -13.88
C HIS A 131 9.35 -10.97 -12.94
N CYS A 132 9.80 -12.00 -12.24
CA CYS A 132 11.06 -11.94 -11.51
C CYS A 132 12.22 -12.28 -12.45
N GLN A 133 13.27 -11.47 -12.43
CA GLN A 133 14.52 -11.70 -13.21
C GLN A 133 15.12 -13.10 -12.97
N TYR A 134 15.05 -13.58 -11.72
CA TYR A 134 15.68 -14.84 -11.30
C TYR A 134 14.76 -16.05 -11.34
N HIS A 135 13.42 -15.83 -11.33
CA HIS A 135 12.38 -16.87 -11.29
C HIS A 135 11.27 -16.62 -12.33
N PRO A 136 11.60 -16.41 -13.62
CA PRO A 136 10.61 -15.95 -14.61
C PRO A 136 9.51 -16.98 -14.88
N ASN A 137 9.75 -18.25 -14.59
CA ASN A 137 8.77 -19.32 -14.84
C ASN A 137 7.70 -19.48 -13.76
N THR A 138 7.95 -18.98 -12.55
CA THR A 138 7.05 -19.13 -11.39
C THR A 138 6.57 -17.81 -10.81
N MET A 139 7.29 -16.73 -11.06
CA MET A 139 6.99 -15.39 -10.56
C MET A 139 6.71 -14.45 -11.73
N HIS A 140 5.50 -14.49 -12.28
CA HIS A 140 5.08 -13.66 -13.42
C HIS A 140 3.59 -13.40 -13.41
N GLY A 141 3.14 -12.35 -14.06
CA GLY A 141 1.73 -12.02 -14.25
C GLY A 141 1.53 -11.01 -15.37
N ASN A 142 0.28 -10.65 -15.63
CA ASN A 142 -0.09 -9.71 -16.67
C ASN A 142 -0.41 -8.33 -16.07
N ILE A 143 -0.22 -7.30 -16.88
CA ILE A 143 -0.67 -5.93 -16.58
C ILE A 143 -1.54 -5.48 -17.74
N ILE A 144 -2.80 -5.15 -17.45
CA ILE A 144 -3.77 -4.64 -18.42
C ILE A 144 -3.93 -3.15 -18.18
N VAL A 145 -3.54 -2.34 -19.15
CA VAL A 145 -3.61 -0.87 -19.08
C VAL A 145 -4.76 -0.36 -19.93
N SER A 146 -5.75 0.26 -19.29
CA SER A 146 -6.97 0.82 -19.91
C SER A 146 -6.94 2.34 -20.10
#